data_dbd0be64e620380d3e82daecacf9ae68
#
_entry.id   dbd0be64e620380d3e82daecacf9ae68
#
_cell.length_a   1.000
_cell.length_b   1.000
_cell.length_c   1.000
_cell.angle_alpha   90.00
_cell.angle_beta   90.00
_cell.angle_gamma   90.00
#
_symmetry.space_group_name_H-M   'P 1'
#
loop_
_entity.id
_entity.type
_entity.pdbx_description
1 polymer ?
#
loop_
_entity_poly.entity_id
_entity_poly.type
_entity_poly.pdbx_seq_one_letter_code
_entity_poly.pdbx_strand_id
1 'polypeptide(L)' 'MNRKGIEFSVRQVEPDLWKWQFQIGNTVTTGQTNSRLMGIAAHRAQKRIDQELKKPRDLMQ' A
#
# COMPACT_ATOMS: atom_id res chain seq x y z
N MET A 1 -9.83 3.39 -2.28
CA MET A 1 -9.09 3.33 -3.55
C MET A 1 -8.86 1.88 -3.94
N ASN A 2 -8.57 1.65 -5.20
CA ASN A 2 -8.45 0.29 -5.71
C ASN A 2 -7.29 0.21 -6.70
N ARG A 3 -6.48 -0.84 -6.62
CA ARG A 3 -5.38 -1.06 -7.54
C ARG A 3 -5.33 -2.53 -7.90
N LYS A 4 -5.58 -2.85 -9.19
CA LYS A 4 -5.54 -4.23 -9.67
C LYS A 4 -6.44 -5.17 -8.85
N GLY A 5 -7.61 -4.65 -8.46
CA GLY A 5 -8.54 -5.43 -7.66
C GLY A 5 -8.26 -5.44 -6.16
N ILE A 6 -7.18 -4.81 -5.74
CA ILE A 6 -6.82 -4.73 -4.32
C ILE A 6 -7.31 -3.41 -3.74
N GLU A 7 -8.16 -3.51 -2.74
CA GLU A 7 -8.66 -2.34 -2.05
C GLU A 7 -7.59 -1.81 -1.11
N PHE A 8 -7.36 -0.48 -1.14
CA PHE A 8 -6.40 0.12 -0.22
C PHE A 8 -6.92 1.48 0.25
N SER A 9 -6.43 1.89 1.40
CA SER A 9 -6.79 3.18 1.98
C SER A 9 -5.54 3.98 2.30
N VAL A 10 -5.67 5.31 2.24
CA VAL A 10 -4.59 6.24 2.55
C VAL A 10 -5.19 7.30 3.44
N ARG A 11 -4.53 7.59 4.57
CA ARG A 11 -5.03 8.62 5.49
C ARG A 11 -3.87 9.41 6.06
N GLN A 12 -4.12 10.67 6.34
CA GLN A 12 -3.14 11.53 6.96
C GLN A 12 -3.21 11.37 8.47
N VAL A 13 -2.07 11.08 9.09
CA VAL A 13 -1.99 10.92 10.54
C VAL A 13 -1.28 12.11 11.18
N GLU A 14 -0.42 12.80 10.42
CA GLU A 14 0.23 14.04 10.83
C GLU A 14 0.40 14.90 9.58
N PRO A 15 0.68 16.19 9.71
CA PRO A 15 0.79 17.05 8.53
C PRO A 15 1.72 16.53 7.44
N ASP A 16 2.82 15.88 7.83
CA ASP A 16 3.81 15.36 6.88
C ASP A 16 3.86 13.85 6.86
N LEU A 17 2.85 13.18 7.38
CA LEU A 17 2.87 11.73 7.49
C LEU A 17 1.55 11.15 7.07
N TRP A 18 1.61 10.25 6.09
CA TRP A 18 0.46 9.52 5.59
C TRP A 18 0.64 8.04 5.89
N LYS A 19 -0.44 7.39 6.27
CA LYS A 19 -0.46 5.95 6.51
C LYS A 19 -1.33 5.31 5.46
N TRP A 20 -0.86 4.19 4.91
CA TRP A 20 -1.63 3.45 3.93
C TRP A 20 -1.73 1.99 4.35
N GLN A 21 -2.78 1.34 3.88
CA GLN A 21 -3.10 -0.03 4.27
C GLN A 21 -3.81 -0.72 3.13
N PHE A 22 -3.49 -1.99 2.91
CA PHE A 22 -4.22 -2.80 1.95
C PHE A 22 -4.23 -4.24 2.42
N GLN A 23 -5.11 -5.03 1.80
CA GLN A 23 -5.23 -6.44 2.14
C GLN A 23 -5.18 -7.27 0.87
N ILE A 24 -4.35 -8.30 0.87
CA ILE A 24 -4.25 -9.28 -0.20
C ILE A 24 -4.52 -10.64 0.43
N GLY A 25 -5.64 -11.26 0.05
CA GLY A 25 -6.06 -12.50 0.68
C GLY A 25 -6.32 -12.27 2.16
N ASN A 26 -5.62 -12.98 3.02
CA ASN A 26 -5.76 -12.85 4.47
C ASN A 26 -4.65 -12.02 5.09
N THR A 27 -3.81 -11.38 4.26
CA THR A 27 -2.67 -10.62 4.75
C THR A 27 -2.94 -9.14 4.65
N VAL A 28 -2.87 -8.44 5.78
CA VAL A 28 -3.01 -6.99 5.83
C VAL A 28 -1.60 -6.39 5.91
N THR A 29 -1.33 -5.44 5.02
CA THR A 29 -0.05 -4.75 4.97
C THR A 29 -0.28 -3.27 5.22
N THR A 30 0.54 -2.68 6.09
CA THR A 30 0.47 -1.26 6.37
C THR A 30 1.84 -0.63 6.15
N GLY A 31 1.82 0.67 5.87
CA GLY A 31 3.07 1.41 5.73
C GLY A 31 2.83 2.88 5.95
N GLN A 32 3.92 3.64 5.99
CA GLN A 32 3.87 5.06 6.20
C GLN A 32 4.75 5.76 5.18
N THR A 33 4.37 6.98 4.82
CA THR A 33 5.12 7.77 3.87
C THR A 33 5.19 9.21 4.38
N ASN A 34 6.39 9.74 4.47
CA ASN A 34 6.60 11.12 4.84
C ASN A 34 6.36 11.99 3.60
N SER A 35 5.20 12.65 3.56
CA SER A 35 4.83 13.48 2.42
C SER A 35 3.72 14.43 2.82
N ARG A 36 3.68 15.57 2.17
CA ARG A 36 2.57 16.50 2.34
C ARG A 36 1.47 16.24 1.34
N LEU A 37 1.74 15.42 0.32
CA LEU A 37 0.81 15.23 -0.78
C LEU A 37 0.23 13.83 -0.74
N MET A 38 -1.08 13.75 -0.74
CA MET A 38 -1.78 12.48 -0.78
C MET A 38 -1.40 11.66 -2.01
N GLY A 39 -1.19 12.32 -3.14
CA GLY A 39 -0.84 11.62 -4.38
C GLY A 39 0.42 10.80 -4.25
N ILE A 40 1.42 11.34 -3.52
CA ILE A 40 2.68 10.61 -3.32
C ILE A 40 2.44 9.41 -2.42
N ALA A 41 1.65 9.59 -1.36
CA ALA A 41 1.33 8.48 -0.46
C ALA A 41 0.57 7.39 -1.19
N ALA A 42 -0.42 7.76 -1.98
CA ALA A 42 -1.19 6.79 -2.76
C ALA A 42 -0.29 6.06 -3.76
N HIS A 43 0.62 6.79 -4.40
CA HIS A 43 1.54 6.17 -5.34
C HIS A 43 2.43 5.13 -4.65
N ARG A 44 2.91 5.43 -3.46
CA ARG A 44 3.72 4.49 -2.69
C ARG A 44 2.93 3.24 -2.34
N ALA A 45 1.68 3.41 -1.93
CA ALA A 45 0.82 2.28 -1.63
C ALA A 45 0.61 1.41 -2.87
N GLN A 46 0.35 2.03 -4.02
CA GLN A 46 0.16 1.30 -5.27
C GLN A 46 1.42 0.53 -5.65
N LYS A 47 2.58 1.15 -5.49
CA LYS A 47 3.83 0.52 -5.79
C LYS A 47 4.05 -0.72 -4.92
N ARG A 48 3.71 -0.62 -3.64
CA ARG A 48 3.86 -1.74 -2.73
C ARG A 48 2.91 -2.88 -3.11
N ILE A 49 1.69 -2.53 -3.51
CA ILE A 49 0.73 -3.54 -3.98
C ILE A 49 1.30 -4.27 -5.19
N ASP A 50 1.86 -3.53 -6.14
CA ASP A 50 2.45 -4.14 -7.33
C ASP A 50 3.58 -5.09 -6.96
N GLN A 51 4.42 -4.69 -6.00
CA GLN A 51 5.51 -5.54 -5.54
C GLN A 51 4.99 -6.83 -4.89
N GLU A 52 3.96 -6.71 -4.07
CA GLU A 52 3.40 -7.89 -3.42
C GLU A 52 2.76 -8.83 -4.43
N LEU A 53 2.12 -8.30 -5.44
CA LEU A 53 1.50 -9.12 -6.47
C LEU A 53 2.53 -9.79 -7.38
N LYS A 54 3.72 -9.26 -7.47
CA LYS A 54 4.79 -9.84 -8.27
C LYS A 54 5.57 -10.92 -7.55
N LYS A 55 5.47 -10.98 -6.24
CA LYS A 55 6.22 -11.98 -5.48
C LYS A 55 5.72 -13.38 -5.80
N PRO A 56 6.63 -14.35 -5.98
CA PRO A 56 6.21 -15.75 -6.09
C PRO A 56 5.52 -16.16 -4.79
N ARG A 57 4.47 -16.88 -4.93
CA ARG A 57 3.71 -17.25 -3.76
C ARG A 57 4.05 -18.60 -3.18
N ASP A 58 4.70 -19.36 -3.94
CA ASP A 58 5.10 -20.70 -3.45
C ASP A 58 6.54 -20.68 -3.10
N LEU A 59 6.69 -20.80 -2.86
CA LEU A 59 7.76 -20.73 -2.83
C LEU A 59 8.64 -21.46 -2.47
N MET A 60 8.62 -21.68 -2.69
CA MET A 60 9.24 -22.02 -2.67
C MET A 60 10.10 -21.77 -2.43
N GLN A 61 10.00 -21.53 -2.04
CA GLN A 61 10.59 -21.10 -1.97
C GLN A 61 11.00 -21.22 -1.49
#